data_315238a5cb429f16c6eaa4240c7d3c89
#
_entry.id   315238a5cb429f16c6eaa4240c7d3c89
#
_cell.length_a   1.000
_cell.length_b   1.000
_cell.length_c   1.000
_cell.angle_alpha   90.00
_cell.angle_beta   90.00
_cell.angle_gamma   90.00
#
_symmetry.space_group_name_H-M   'P 1'
#
loop_
_entity.id
_entity.type
_entity.pdbx_description
1 polymer ?
#
loop_
_entity_poly.entity_id
_entity_poly.type
_entity_poly.pdbx_seq_one_letter_code
_entity_poly.pdbx_strand_id
1 'polypeptide(L)'
;MPGRMKIITLLLFCASLYGHDVEDDFIKWKRYSRIGAIIENNEFGVGTYFRINRRTKYTFKDLRLFTHRISTGDTYLKFRYKDSNKFIKLNKLYHFTVLSFDRNEKVGLNIRSQGSQGVGLFLFNYTYGHINTELSFSYDMMNHLNDTRKTSYVKIGTFWDNNLQIFETKLEFEVINQISDVVDNDLSRIEILFEFYYSIMKNINIIAGYEREEYFKQASGYSYFFSIGYEKSIDWKL
;
A
#
# COMPACT_ATOMS: atom_id res chain seq x y z
N MET A 1 -23.41 -18.27 11.84
CA MET A 1 -22.59 -17.53 12.83
C MET A 1 -22.10 -16.15 12.34
N PRO A 2 -22.91 -15.32 11.66
CA PRO A 2 -22.43 -14.05 11.08
C PRO A 2 -22.32 -12.88 12.08
N GLY A 3 -22.93 -12.99 13.28
CA GLY A 3 -22.91 -11.88 14.24
C GLY A 3 -21.61 -11.68 15.02
N ARG A 4 -20.91 -12.76 15.35
CA ARG A 4 -19.66 -12.70 16.14
C ARG A 4 -18.49 -12.07 15.37
N MET A 5 -18.40 -12.31 14.06
CA MET A 5 -17.34 -11.74 13.21
C MET A 5 -17.49 -10.23 13.05
N LYS A 6 -18.73 -9.70 12.97
CA LYS A 6 -18.98 -8.25 12.89
C LYS A 6 -18.55 -7.50 14.17
N ILE A 7 -18.71 -8.13 15.33
CA ILE A 7 -18.32 -7.53 16.62
C ILE A 7 -16.80 -7.49 16.76
N ILE A 8 -16.09 -8.54 16.33
CA ILE A 8 -14.61 -8.57 16.38
C ILE A 8 -14.02 -7.51 15.44
N THR A 9 -14.57 -7.37 14.25
CA THR A 9 -14.13 -6.33 13.28
C THR A 9 -14.39 -4.92 13.81
N LEU A 10 -15.53 -4.70 14.46
CA LEU A 10 -15.86 -3.41 15.09
C LEU A 10 -14.97 -3.09 16.28
N LEU A 11 -14.66 -4.08 17.13
CA LEU A 11 -13.75 -3.91 18.28
C LEU A 11 -12.32 -3.61 17.84
N LEU A 12 -11.82 -4.25 16.79
CA LEU A 12 -10.49 -3.96 16.21
C LEU A 12 -10.46 -2.56 15.57
N PHE A 13 -11.53 -2.14 14.92
CA PHE A 13 -11.66 -0.80 14.36
C PHE A 13 -11.69 0.28 15.47
N CYS A 14 -12.43 0.05 16.55
CA CYS A 14 -12.43 0.95 17.71
C CYS A 14 -11.08 1.01 18.43
N ALA A 15 -10.33 -0.09 18.51
CA ALA A 15 -8.99 -0.12 19.09
C ALA A 15 -7.98 0.73 18.30
N SER A 16 -8.17 0.87 16.97
CA SER A 16 -7.32 1.73 16.14
C SER A 16 -7.59 3.23 16.33
N LEU A 17 -8.75 3.60 16.86
CA LEU A 17 -9.12 5.00 17.14
C LEU A 17 -8.57 5.53 18.48
N TYR A 18 -8.17 4.64 19.39
CA TYR A 18 -7.56 5.00 20.68
C TYR A 18 -6.02 5.05 20.61
N GLY A 19 -5.46 5.68 19.58
CA GLY A 19 -4.07 6.09 19.58
C GLY A 19 -3.88 7.26 20.54
N HIS A 20 -3.26 7.03 21.70
CA HIS A 20 -2.90 8.08 22.62
C HIS A 20 -1.87 8.98 21.91
N ASP A 21 -2.26 10.21 21.59
CA ASP A 21 -1.36 11.25 21.11
C ASP A 21 -0.41 11.64 22.24
N VAL A 22 0.69 10.92 22.35
CA VAL A 22 1.83 11.38 23.15
C VAL A 22 2.47 12.47 22.32
N GLU A 23 2.44 13.71 22.81
CA GLU A 23 3.17 14.85 22.27
C GLU A 23 4.63 14.42 22.05
N ASP A 24 5.05 14.36 20.78
CA ASP A 24 6.38 13.91 20.41
C ASP A 24 7.02 14.97 19.52
N ASP A 25 8.19 15.49 19.93
CA ASP A 25 9.01 16.47 19.19
C ASP A 25 9.43 16.01 17.76
N PHE A 26 8.97 14.83 17.34
CA PHE A 26 9.32 14.21 16.06
C PHE A 26 8.15 14.11 15.07
N ILE A 27 7.18 15.01 15.11
CA ILE A 27 6.10 15.03 14.11
C ILE A 27 6.69 15.52 12.78
N LYS A 28 6.88 14.60 11.85
CA LYS A 28 7.33 14.95 10.48
C LYS A 28 6.25 14.58 9.49
N TRP A 29 5.73 15.58 8.81
CA TRP A 29 4.92 15.41 7.63
C TRP A 29 5.83 15.44 6.41
N LYS A 30 5.57 14.54 5.45
CA LYS A 30 6.23 14.53 4.15
C LYS A 30 5.20 14.48 3.05
N ARG A 31 5.39 15.32 2.06
CA ARG A 31 4.66 15.26 0.79
C ARG A 31 5.60 14.77 -0.30
N TYR A 32 5.09 13.86 -1.08
CA TYR A 32 5.78 13.31 -2.22
C TYR A 32 4.85 13.29 -3.42
N SER A 33 5.35 13.69 -4.60
CA SER A 33 4.64 13.63 -5.87
C SER A 33 5.58 13.19 -6.96
N ARG A 34 5.11 12.36 -7.88
CA ARG A 34 5.87 11.94 -9.06
C ARG A 34 5.00 11.92 -10.31
N ILE A 35 5.65 12.10 -11.46
CA ILE A 35 5.08 11.91 -12.79
C ILE A 35 6.08 11.11 -13.61
N GLY A 36 5.61 10.22 -14.44
CA GLY A 36 6.50 9.39 -15.24
C GLY A 36 5.81 8.54 -16.29
N ALA A 37 6.66 7.85 -17.03
CA ALA A 37 6.26 6.82 -17.99
C ALA A 37 6.00 5.50 -17.28
N ILE A 38 5.06 4.73 -17.80
CA ILE A 38 4.71 3.38 -17.36
C ILE A 38 4.66 2.47 -18.58
N ILE A 39 5.13 1.25 -18.43
CA ILE A 39 4.93 0.18 -19.40
C ILE A 39 4.23 -0.95 -18.67
N GLU A 40 2.98 -1.18 -18.98
CA GLU A 40 2.16 -2.23 -18.39
C GLU A 40 1.79 -3.26 -19.45
N ASN A 41 2.21 -4.51 -19.26
CA ASN A 41 1.96 -5.61 -20.20
C ASN A 41 2.27 -5.24 -21.67
N ASN A 42 3.41 -4.57 -21.93
CA ASN A 42 3.87 -4.04 -23.24
C ASN A 42 3.09 -2.82 -23.76
N GLU A 43 2.20 -2.23 -22.99
CA GLU A 43 1.50 -1.00 -23.35
C GLU A 43 2.13 0.19 -22.65
N PHE A 44 2.35 1.28 -23.39
CA PHE A 44 2.92 2.51 -22.85
C PHE A 44 1.83 3.38 -22.22
N GLY A 45 2.18 4.06 -21.15
CA GLY A 45 1.30 5.00 -20.48
C GLY A 45 2.05 6.09 -19.73
N VAL A 46 1.28 7.00 -19.15
CA VAL A 46 1.77 8.05 -18.25
C VAL A 46 1.04 7.93 -16.92
N GLY A 47 1.80 8.03 -15.83
CA GLY A 47 1.28 7.92 -14.49
C GLY A 47 1.66 9.10 -13.61
N THR A 48 0.82 9.37 -12.62
CA THR A 48 1.09 10.30 -11.53
C THR A 48 0.86 9.61 -10.19
N TYR A 49 1.65 10.01 -9.21
CA TYR A 49 1.54 9.50 -7.85
C TYR A 49 1.68 10.65 -6.87
N PHE A 50 0.83 10.65 -5.88
CA PHE A 50 0.84 11.60 -4.78
C PHE A 50 0.78 10.86 -3.46
N ARG A 51 1.58 11.30 -2.50
CA ARG A 51 1.64 10.71 -1.17
C ARG A 51 1.81 11.80 -0.12
N ILE A 52 1.06 11.69 0.96
CA ILE A 52 1.29 12.43 2.20
C ILE A 52 1.44 11.41 3.31
N ASN A 53 2.50 11.51 4.10
CA ASN A 53 2.65 10.70 5.29
C ASN A 53 3.02 11.55 6.51
N ARG A 54 2.64 11.03 7.67
CA ARG A 54 3.01 11.56 8.98
C ARG A 54 3.65 10.45 9.78
N ARG A 55 4.81 10.73 10.34
CA ARG A 55 5.52 9.78 11.20
C ARG A 55 5.80 10.42 12.55
N THR A 56 5.43 9.72 13.62
CA THR A 56 5.84 9.99 14.99
C THR A 56 6.67 8.83 15.51
N LYS A 57 7.05 8.84 16.77
CA LYS A 57 7.74 7.71 17.41
C LYS A 57 6.90 6.43 17.42
N TYR A 58 5.59 6.57 17.60
CA TYR A 58 4.67 5.44 17.78
C TYR A 58 3.67 5.27 16.65
N THR A 59 3.39 6.30 15.86
CA THR A 59 2.36 6.27 14.83
C THR A 59 2.91 6.53 13.45
N PHE A 60 2.28 5.93 12.44
CA PHE A 60 2.55 6.19 11.03
C PHE A 60 1.22 6.26 10.29
N LYS A 61 0.95 7.40 9.64
CA LYS A 61 -0.21 7.62 8.77
C LYS A 61 0.28 7.88 7.35
N ASP A 62 -0.32 7.22 6.38
CA ASP A 62 0.13 7.25 4.99
C ASP A 62 -1.07 7.26 4.05
N LEU A 63 -1.18 8.31 3.26
CA LEU A 63 -2.20 8.49 2.25
C LEU A 63 -1.53 8.53 0.88
N ARG A 64 -1.98 7.68 -0.03
CA ARG A 64 -1.45 7.55 -1.39
C ARG A 64 -2.57 7.67 -2.41
N LEU A 65 -2.30 8.38 -3.47
CA LEU A 65 -3.14 8.46 -4.65
C LEU A 65 -2.26 8.14 -5.86
N PHE A 66 -2.66 7.17 -6.62
CA PHE A 66 -1.99 6.77 -7.86
C PHE A 66 -2.99 6.78 -9.01
N THR A 67 -2.60 7.31 -10.14
CA THR A 67 -3.38 7.22 -11.38
C THR A 67 -2.45 7.09 -12.56
N HIS A 68 -2.84 6.28 -13.53
CA HIS A 68 -2.19 6.23 -14.82
C HIS A 68 -3.20 6.05 -15.96
N ARG A 69 -2.76 6.41 -17.15
CA ARG A 69 -3.49 6.21 -18.38
C ARG A 69 -2.57 5.56 -19.40
N ILE A 70 -2.99 4.44 -19.96
CA ILE A 70 -2.27 3.71 -21.01
C ILE A 70 -2.72 4.16 -22.41
N SER A 71 -1.95 3.81 -23.42
CA SER A 71 -2.17 4.23 -24.82
C SER A 71 -3.49 3.78 -25.40
N THR A 72 -4.07 2.68 -24.93
CA THR A 72 -5.41 2.21 -25.28
C THR A 72 -6.54 3.10 -24.78
N GLY A 73 -6.22 4.07 -23.90
CA GLY A 73 -7.17 5.01 -23.35
C GLY A 73 -7.70 4.61 -21.96
N ASP A 74 -7.42 3.40 -21.52
CA ASP A 74 -7.87 2.90 -20.22
C ASP A 74 -7.20 3.64 -19.07
N THR A 75 -7.98 3.89 -18.01
CA THR A 75 -7.52 4.62 -16.83
C THR A 75 -7.52 3.71 -15.60
N TYR A 76 -6.46 3.81 -14.83
CA TYR A 76 -6.35 3.22 -13.51
C TYR A 76 -6.28 4.31 -12.45
N LEU A 77 -7.01 4.11 -11.34
CA LEU A 77 -7.00 4.99 -10.18
C LEU A 77 -6.95 4.13 -8.92
N LYS A 78 -5.99 4.43 -8.03
CA LYS A 78 -5.88 3.77 -6.71
C LYS A 78 -5.69 4.81 -5.63
N PHE A 79 -6.56 4.76 -4.65
CA PHE A 79 -6.43 5.50 -3.40
C PHE A 79 -6.14 4.51 -2.28
N ARG A 80 -5.19 4.83 -1.39
CA ARG A 80 -4.86 3.99 -0.22
C ARG A 80 -4.54 4.85 0.99
N TYR A 81 -5.17 4.52 2.10
CA TYR A 81 -4.85 5.07 3.41
C TYR A 81 -4.39 3.97 4.34
N LYS A 82 -3.27 4.17 5.04
CA LYS A 82 -2.76 3.26 6.07
C LYS A 82 -2.55 4.03 7.37
N ASP A 83 -3.05 3.48 8.46
CA ASP A 83 -2.80 3.93 9.83
C ASP A 83 -2.13 2.80 10.61
N SER A 84 -1.00 3.08 11.25
CA SER A 84 -0.23 2.09 12.00
C SER A 84 0.20 2.67 13.34
N ASN A 85 0.04 1.87 14.41
CA ASN A 85 0.36 2.28 15.78
C ASN A 85 1.19 1.20 16.47
N LYS A 86 2.36 1.58 17.03
CA LYS A 86 3.22 0.68 17.79
C LYS A 86 2.63 0.40 19.16
N PHE A 87 2.82 -0.82 19.65
CA PHE A 87 2.52 -1.14 21.02
C PHE A 87 3.59 -0.52 21.96
N ILE A 88 3.18 0.22 22.98
CA ILE A 88 4.10 0.95 23.87
C ILE A 88 5.10 0.02 24.55
N LYS A 89 4.64 -1.15 25.02
CA LYS A 89 5.49 -2.13 25.73
C LYS A 89 6.27 -3.06 24.77
N LEU A 90 5.85 -3.18 23.51
CA LEU A 90 6.40 -4.06 22.50
C LEU A 90 6.76 -3.24 21.26
N ASN A 91 7.78 -2.40 21.38
CA ASN A 91 8.16 -1.39 20.39
C ASN A 91 8.50 -1.93 18.99
N LYS A 92 8.71 -3.23 18.85
CA LYS A 92 8.89 -3.91 17.56
C LYS A 92 7.56 -4.32 16.91
N LEU A 93 6.48 -4.41 17.71
CA LEU A 93 5.16 -4.78 17.22
C LEU A 93 4.30 -3.53 17.00
N TYR A 94 3.47 -3.58 15.98
CA TYR A 94 2.47 -2.57 15.70
C TYR A 94 1.20 -3.22 15.13
N HIS A 95 0.08 -2.56 15.30
CA HIS A 95 -1.15 -2.88 14.59
C HIS A 95 -1.37 -1.86 13.48
N PHE A 96 -2.10 -2.26 12.45
CA PHE A 96 -2.40 -1.36 11.35
C PHE A 96 -3.78 -1.62 10.76
N THR A 97 -4.31 -0.57 10.12
CA THR A 97 -5.51 -0.60 9.29
C THR A 97 -5.16 0.00 7.94
N VAL A 98 -5.63 -0.63 6.87
CA VAL A 98 -5.52 -0.13 5.50
C VAL A 98 -6.92 -0.04 4.91
N LEU A 99 -7.21 1.07 4.26
CA LEU A 99 -8.37 1.26 3.40
C LEU A 99 -7.87 1.58 2.00
N SER A 100 -8.40 0.92 0.99
CA SER A 100 -8.10 1.22 -0.40
C SER A 100 -9.34 1.22 -1.27
N PHE A 101 -9.28 2.02 -2.33
CA PHE A 101 -10.27 2.12 -3.38
C PHE A 101 -9.55 2.08 -4.70
N ASP A 102 -9.92 1.14 -5.57
CA ASP A 102 -9.32 0.96 -6.88
C ASP A 102 -10.40 1.06 -7.96
N ARG A 103 -10.03 1.64 -9.09
CA ARG A 103 -10.77 1.57 -10.35
C ARG A 103 -9.80 1.14 -11.45
N ASN A 104 -10.18 0.17 -12.25
CA ASN A 104 -9.37 -0.30 -13.37
C ASN A 104 -10.27 -0.58 -14.57
N GLU A 105 -10.30 0.35 -15.52
CA GLU A 105 -11.15 0.26 -16.71
C GLU A 105 -10.74 -0.89 -17.64
N LYS A 106 -9.44 -1.19 -17.72
CA LYS A 106 -8.89 -2.26 -18.56
C LYS A 106 -9.47 -3.64 -18.25
N VAL A 107 -9.73 -3.91 -16.97
CA VAL A 107 -10.31 -5.19 -16.51
C VAL A 107 -11.82 -5.08 -16.20
N GLY A 108 -12.46 -3.96 -16.60
CA GLY A 108 -13.88 -3.73 -16.34
C GLY A 108 -14.23 -3.55 -14.86
N LEU A 109 -13.24 -3.23 -14.02
CA LEU A 109 -13.44 -2.98 -12.61
C LEU A 109 -13.89 -1.54 -12.39
N ASN A 110 -15.18 -1.33 -12.13
CA ASN A 110 -15.74 -0.02 -11.85
C ASN A 110 -15.22 0.54 -10.53
N ILE A 111 -15.27 -0.27 -9.47
CA ILE A 111 -14.75 0.10 -8.16
C ILE A 111 -14.48 -1.14 -7.31
N ARG A 112 -13.36 -1.16 -6.62
CA ARG A 112 -13.05 -2.10 -5.55
C ARG A 112 -12.77 -1.32 -4.28
N SER A 113 -13.50 -1.64 -3.22
CA SER A 113 -13.26 -1.11 -1.88
C SER A 113 -12.68 -2.22 -1.02
N GLN A 114 -11.54 -1.99 -0.42
CA GLN A 114 -10.86 -2.97 0.43
C GLN A 114 -10.55 -2.38 1.79
N GLY A 115 -10.88 -3.13 2.84
CA GLY A 115 -10.45 -2.88 4.21
C GLY A 115 -9.55 -4.02 4.70
N SER A 116 -8.42 -3.69 5.33
CA SER A 116 -7.51 -4.66 5.92
C SER A 116 -7.14 -4.25 7.33
N GLN A 117 -7.04 -5.22 8.23
CA GLN A 117 -6.52 -5.02 9.59
C GLN A 117 -5.51 -6.10 9.92
N GLY A 118 -4.44 -5.72 10.62
CA GLY A 118 -3.38 -6.67 10.90
C GLY A 118 -2.42 -6.20 11.97
N VAL A 119 -1.40 -7.02 12.15
CA VAL A 119 -0.26 -6.78 13.02
C VAL A 119 1.02 -6.88 12.21
N GLY A 120 2.00 -6.07 12.58
CA GLY A 120 3.31 -6.08 11.95
C GLY A 120 4.43 -6.17 12.99
N LEU A 121 5.55 -6.71 12.56
CA LEU A 121 6.75 -6.89 13.36
C LEU A 121 7.95 -6.32 12.62
N PHE A 122 8.69 -5.42 13.26
CA PHE A 122 10.02 -5.03 12.79
C PHE A 122 11.03 -6.14 13.07
N LEU A 123 11.42 -6.87 12.02
CA LEU A 123 12.40 -7.96 12.11
C LEU A 123 13.79 -7.38 12.35
N PHE A 124 14.19 -6.41 11.54
CA PHE A 124 15.48 -5.76 11.60
C PHE A 124 15.33 -4.25 11.47
N ASN A 125 16.05 -3.51 12.33
CA ASN A 125 16.24 -2.07 12.19
C ASN A 125 17.76 -1.82 12.20
N TYR A 126 18.25 -1.13 11.19
CA TYR A 126 19.66 -0.79 11.04
C TYR A 126 19.79 0.68 10.61
N THR A 127 21.02 1.21 10.58
CA THR A 127 21.27 2.64 10.37
C THR A 127 20.63 3.20 9.10
N TYR A 128 20.57 2.40 8.05
CA TYR A 128 20.12 2.83 6.72
C TYR A 128 18.75 2.30 6.34
N GLY A 129 18.06 1.57 7.22
CA GLY A 129 16.76 1.04 6.85
C GLY A 129 16.15 0.07 7.84
N HIS A 130 15.13 -0.62 7.37
CA HIS A 130 14.45 -1.62 8.18
C HIS A 130 13.80 -2.71 7.31
N ILE A 131 13.58 -3.85 7.94
CA ILE A 131 12.78 -4.94 7.39
C ILE A 131 11.64 -5.20 8.37
N ASN A 132 10.43 -5.20 7.88
CA ASN A 132 9.26 -5.58 8.66
C ASN A 132 8.40 -6.59 7.92
N THR A 133 7.66 -7.38 8.69
CA THR A 133 6.65 -8.31 8.17
C THR A 133 5.29 -7.96 8.74
N GLU A 134 4.25 -8.20 7.95
CA GLU A 134 2.86 -7.90 8.30
C GLU A 134 1.99 -9.14 8.06
N LEU A 135 1.07 -9.40 8.98
CA LEU A 135 0.00 -10.38 8.83
C LEU A 135 -1.34 -9.65 8.96
N SER A 136 -2.21 -9.81 8.00
CA SER A 136 -3.51 -9.14 8.02
C SER A 136 -4.64 -10.00 7.48
N PHE A 137 -5.83 -9.67 7.95
CA PHE A 137 -7.08 -10.09 7.36
C PHE A 137 -7.65 -8.94 6.53
N SER A 138 -8.09 -9.24 5.32
CA SER A 138 -8.64 -8.27 4.38
C SER A 138 -10.01 -8.72 3.92
N TYR A 139 -10.86 -7.72 3.72
CA TYR A 139 -12.16 -7.90 3.09
C TYR A 139 -12.29 -6.91 1.96
N ASP A 140 -12.66 -7.37 0.78
CA ASP A 140 -12.96 -6.51 -0.34
C ASP A 140 -14.37 -6.69 -0.89
N MET A 141 -14.85 -5.64 -1.49
CA MET A 141 -16.07 -5.57 -2.25
C MET A 141 -15.75 -4.98 -3.61
N MET A 142 -15.86 -5.80 -4.64
CA MET A 142 -15.65 -5.43 -6.03
C MET A 142 -16.98 -5.26 -6.73
N ASN A 143 -17.13 -4.18 -7.49
CA ASN A 143 -18.26 -3.94 -8.35
C ASN A 143 -17.77 -3.97 -9.81
N HIS A 144 -18.05 -5.08 -10.49
CA HIS A 144 -17.94 -5.21 -11.95
C HIS A 144 -19.22 -4.71 -12.62
N LEU A 145 -19.19 -4.47 -13.91
CA LEU A 145 -20.30 -3.90 -14.70
C LEU A 145 -21.68 -4.53 -14.42
N ASN A 146 -21.72 -5.82 -14.04
CA ASN A 146 -22.97 -6.57 -13.82
C ASN A 146 -23.00 -7.41 -12.54
N ASP A 147 -21.98 -7.33 -11.65
CA ASP A 147 -21.92 -8.20 -10.49
C ASP A 147 -21.15 -7.54 -9.32
N THR A 148 -21.61 -7.75 -8.09
CA THR A 148 -20.94 -7.31 -6.87
C THR A 148 -20.38 -8.52 -6.14
N ARG A 149 -19.05 -8.60 -6.06
CA ARG A 149 -18.34 -9.70 -5.40
C ARG A 149 -17.78 -9.26 -4.06
N LYS A 150 -17.87 -10.13 -3.08
CA LYS A 150 -17.34 -9.93 -1.72
C LYS A 150 -16.35 -11.04 -1.43
N THR A 151 -15.11 -10.67 -1.13
CA THR A 151 -14.02 -11.63 -0.96
C THR A 151 -13.22 -11.33 0.31
N SER A 152 -12.81 -12.38 1.00
CA SER A 152 -11.95 -12.27 2.20
C SER A 152 -10.61 -12.93 1.94
N TYR A 153 -9.56 -12.33 2.50
CA TYR A 153 -8.17 -12.78 2.32
C TYR A 153 -7.41 -12.79 3.65
N VAL A 154 -6.44 -13.68 3.73
CA VAL A 154 -5.29 -13.55 4.62
C VAL A 154 -4.11 -13.06 3.79
N LYS A 155 -3.43 -12.02 4.28
CA LYS A 155 -2.24 -11.45 3.63
C LYS A 155 -1.04 -11.58 4.54
N ILE A 156 0.09 -11.97 3.97
CA ILE A 156 1.41 -11.95 4.61
C ILE A 156 2.31 -11.11 3.73
N GLY A 157 2.89 -10.05 4.31
CA GLY A 157 3.78 -9.15 3.59
C GLY A 157 5.14 -9.04 4.25
N THR A 158 6.18 -8.80 3.45
CA THR A 158 7.51 -8.43 3.90
C THR A 158 7.94 -7.19 3.15
N PHE A 159 8.40 -6.19 3.89
CA PHE A 159 8.73 -4.86 3.39
C PHE A 159 10.17 -4.54 3.79
N TRP A 160 10.96 -4.14 2.82
CA TRP A 160 12.34 -3.71 3.02
C TRP A 160 12.52 -2.30 2.47
N ASP A 161 12.86 -1.38 3.38
CA ASP A 161 13.26 -0.02 3.05
C ASP A 161 14.74 0.16 3.38
N ASN A 162 15.51 0.67 2.41
CA ASN A 162 16.92 0.96 2.57
C ASN A 162 17.26 2.33 1.97
N ASN A 163 17.96 3.18 2.74
CA ASN A 163 18.34 4.53 2.34
C ASN A 163 19.85 4.75 2.54
N LEU A 164 20.59 4.79 1.45
CA LEU A 164 22.05 4.97 1.39
C LEU A 164 22.42 6.41 0.97
N GLN A 165 21.72 7.42 1.50
CA GLN A 165 21.92 8.85 1.21
C GLN A 165 21.59 9.25 -0.24
N ILE A 166 22.33 8.73 -1.23
CA ILE A 166 22.14 9.03 -2.65
C ILE A 166 21.13 8.05 -3.28
N PHE A 167 21.09 6.83 -2.77
CA PHE A 167 20.22 5.76 -3.25
C PHE A 167 19.23 5.34 -2.17
N GLU A 168 17.97 5.20 -2.54
CA GLU A 168 16.96 4.55 -1.71
C GLU A 168 16.36 3.38 -2.49
N THR A 169 16.17 2.25 -1.82
CA THR A 169 15.51 1.08 -2.39
C THR A 169 14.33 0.66 -1.52
N LYS A 170 13.26 0.25 -2.16
CA LYS A 170 12.08 -0.33 -1.50
C LYS A 170 11.72 -1.64 -2.16
N LEU A 171 11.47 -2.64 -1.37
CA LEU A 171 10.93 -3.93 -1.80
C LEU A 171 9.69 -4.23 -0.96
N GLU A 172 8.58 -4.45 -1.61
CA GLU A 172 7.34 -4.95 -1.02
C GLU A 172 7.06 -6.32 -1.64
N PHE A 173 6.88 -7.33 -0.81
CA PHE A 173 6.51 -8.69 -1.21
C PHE A 173 5.30 -9.11 -0.39
N GLU A 174 4.19 -9.39 -1.04
CA GLU A 174 2.96 -9.80 -0.37
C GLU A 174 2.43 -11.12 -0.98
N VAL A 175 2.04 -12.04 -0.11
CA VAL A 175 1.28 -13.26 -0.47
C VAL A 175 -0.15 -13.06 0.02
N ILE A 176 -1.10 -13.18 -0.87
CA ILE A 176 -2.52 -12.91 -0.64
C ILE A 176 -3.28 -14.19 -0.93
N ASN A 177 -3.81 -14.81 0.12
CA ASN A 177 -4.60 -16.03 0.04
C ASN A 177 -6.09 -15.73 0.25
N GLN A 178 -6.91 -16.09 -0.73
CA GLN A 178 -8.37 -16.05 -0.61
C GLN A 178 -8.84 -17.14 0.35
N ILE A 179 -9.71 -16.77 1.30
CA ILE A 179 -10.29 -17.66 2.29
C ILE A 179 -11.82 -17.77 2.20
N SER A 180 -12.45 -16.94 1.38
CA SER A 180 -13.89 -17.06 1.08
C SER A 180 -14.08 -17.82 -0.22
N ASP A 181 -15.05 -18.72 -0.22
CA ASP A 181 -15.50 -19.39 -1.46
C ASP A 181 -16.26 -18.38 -2.32
N VAL A 182 -15.62 -17.92 -3.38
CA VAL A 182 -16.26 -17.17 -4.46
C VAL A 182 -16.41 -18.15 -5.61
N VAL A 183 -17.62 -18.39 -6.05
CA VAL A 183 -17.92 -19.30 -7.14
C VAL A 183 -17.08 -18.86 -8.36
N ASP A 184 -16.27 -19.77 -8.85
CA ASP A 184 -15.51 -19.75 -10.11
C ASP A 184 -14.17 -18.96 -10.18
N ASN A 185 -13.76 -18.17 -9.18
CA ASN A 185 -12.49 -17.43 -9.28
C ASN A 185 -11.69 -17.45 -7.98
N ASP A 186 -10.50 -18.03 -8.02
CA ASP A 186 -9.49 -17.90 -6.99
C ASP A 186 -8.62 -16.67 -7.29
N LEU A 187 -8.72 -15.66 -6.43
CA LEU A 187 -7.98 -14.39 -6.53
C LEU A 187 -6.71 -14.38 -5.68
N SER A 188 -6.29 -15.57 -5.23
CA SER A 188 -5.01 -15.73 -4.52
C SER A 188 -3.86 -15.37 -5.44
N ARG A 189 -2.89 -14.60 -4.91
CA ARG A 189 -1.80 -14.06 -5.71
C ARG A 189 -0.58 -13.66 -4.89
N ILE A 190 0.50 -13.41 -5.60
CA ILE A 190 1.70 -12.78 -5.08
C ILE A 190 1.81 -11.39 -5.71
N GLU A 191 2.09 -10.38 -4.89
CA GLU A 191 2.39 -9.02 -5.32
C GLU A 191 3.85 -8.69 -4.97
N ILE A 192 4.58 -8.16 -5.95
CA ILE A 192 5.97 -7.72 -5.80
C ILE A 192 6.06 -6.29 -6.30
N LEU A 193 6.58 -5.39 -5.48
CA LEU A 193 6.93 -4.04 -5.87
C LEU A 193 8.40 -3.79 -5.52
N PHE A 194 9.20 -3.41 -6.50
CA PHE A 194 10.57 -2.95 -6.31
C PHE A 194 10.69 -1.53 -6.82
N GLU A 195 11.23 -0.62 -6.01
CA GLU A 195 11.50 0.76 -6.37
C GLU A 195 12.95 1.12 -6.05
N PHE A 196 13.61 1.76 -6.99
CA PHE A 196 14.94 2.32 -6.86
C PHE A 196 14.87 3.83 -7.05
N TYR A 197 15.39 4.59 -6.11
CA TYR A 197 15.43 6.04 -6.11
C TYR A 197 16.86 6.53 -6.20
N TYR A 198 17.10 7.48 -7.07
CA TYR A 198 18.36 8.20 -7.20
C TYR A 198 18.13 9.70 -6.98
N SER A 199 18.75 10.27 -5.93
CA SER A 199 18.62 11.68 -5.59
C SER A 199 19.53 12.53 -6.48
N ILE A 200 18.94 13.32 -7.38
CA ILE A 200 19.68 14.27 -8.23
C ILE A 200 19.91 15.58 -7.49
N MET A 201 18.90 16.02 -6.75
CA MET A 201 18.92 17.26 -5.96
C MET A 201 18.21 16.99 -4.63
N LYS A 202 18.36 17.92 -3.68
CA LYS A 202 17.81 17.82 -2.31
C LYS A 202 16.36 17.31 -2.22
N ASN A 203 15.53 17.64 -3.20
CA ASN A 203 14.10 17.30 -3.20
C ASN A 203 13.64 16.60 -4.47
N ILE A 204 14.56 16.29 -5.41
CA ILE A 204 14.23 15.72 -6.72
C ILE A 204 14.93 14.38 -6.86
N ASN A 205 14.13 13.35 -7.15
CA ASN A 205 14.59 11.98 -7.33
C ASN A 205 14.19 11.47 -8.72
N ILE A 206 15.07 10.70 -9.34
CA ILE A 206 14.71 9.78 -10.42
C ILE A 206 14.29 8.46 -9.76
N ILE A 207 13.21 7.87 -10.24
CA ILE A 207 12.70 6.63 -9.72
C ILE A 207 12.52 5.65 -10.88
N ALA A 208 13.09 4.46 -10.73
CA ALA A 208 12.79 3.31 -11.56
C ALA A 208 12.12 2.25 -10.71
N GLY A 209 11.10 1.59 -11.23
CA GLY A 209 10.42 0.56 -10.47
C GLY A 209 9.85 -0.53 -11.35
N TYR A 210 9.57 -1.63 -10.69
CA TYR A 210 8.97 -2.84 -11.23
C TYR A 210 7.86 -3.30 -10.29
N GLU A 211 6.70 -3.57 -10.83
CA GLU A 211 5.56 -4.16 -10.13
C GLU A 211 5.12 -5.42 -10.86
N ARG A 212 4.82 -6.47 -10.12
CA ARG A 212 4.28 -7.73 -10.63
C ARG A 212 3.16 -8.22 -9.73
N GLU A 213 2.04 -8.57 -10.35
CA GLU A 213 0.93 -9.23 -9.71
C GLU A 213 0.76 -10.60 -10.38
N GLU A 214 1.03 -11.67 -9.64
CA GLU A 214 1.00 -13.04 -10.14
C GLU A 214 -0.15 -13.82 -9.48
N TYR A 215 -1.21 -14.03 -10.23
CA TYR A 215 -2.34 -14.85 -9.81
C TYR A 215 -2.04 -16.33 -9.97
N PHE A 216 -2.47 -17.16 -9.01
CA PHE A 216 -2.24 -18.61 -9.09
C PHE A 216 -3.10 -19.29 -10.15
N LYS A 217 -4.27 -18.73 -10.48
CA LYS A 217 -5.25 -19.32 -11.41
C LYS A 217 -5.72 -18.38 -12.53
N GLN A 218 -5.13 -17.21 -12.65
CA GLN A 218 -5.51 -16.21 -13.64
C GLN A 218 -4.29 -15.64 -14.37
N ALA A 219 -4.54 -14.80 -15.36
CA ALA A 219 -3.46 -14.10 -16.06
C ALA A 219 -2.75 -13.12 -15.10
N SER A 220 -1.45 -13.14 -15.14
CA SER A 220 -0.57 -12.27 -14.34
C SER A 220 -0.29 -10.97 -15.08
N GLY A 221 -0.05 -9.91 -14.29
CA GLY A 221 0.31 -8.60 -14.81
C GLY A 221 1.70 -8.15 -14.34
N TYR A 222 2.34 -7.31 -15.13
CA TYR A 222 3.56 -6.63 -14.70
C TYR A 222 3.62 -5.21 -15.26
N SER A 223 4.30 -4.35 -14.54
CA SER A 223 4.60 -3.00 -15.00
C SER A 223 6.02 -2.58 -14.66
N TYR A 224 6.61 -1.80 -15.56
CA TYR A 224 7.83 -1.04 -15.32
C TYR A 224 7.47 0.44 -15.32
N PHE A 225 8.09 1.21 -14.45
CA PHE A 225 7.90 2.65 -14.47
C PHE A 225 9.21 3.40 -14.27
N PHE A 226 9.28 4.56 -14.92
CA PHE A 226 10.37 5.51 -14.79
C PHE A 226 9.78 6.89 -14.56
N SER A 227 10.14 7.55 -13.48
CA SER A 227 9.50 8.78 -13.08
C SER A 227 10.46 9.79 -12.42
N ILE A 228 10.06 11.04 -12.43
CA ILE A 228 10.69 12.11 -11.67
C ILE A 228 9.78 12.41 -10.49
N GLY A 229 10.36 12.37 -9.29
CA GLY A 229 9.68 12.63 -8.03
C GLY A 229 10.18 13.89 -7.35
N TYR A 230 9.27 14.55 -6.65
CA TYR A 230 9.55 15.68 -5.77
C TYR A 230 9.10 15.35 -4.35
N GLU A 231 10.01 15.43 -3.39
CA GLU A 231 9.74 15.22 -1.96
C GLU A 231 10.02 16.50 -1.17
N LYS A 232 9.13 16.82 -0.24
CA LYS A 232 9.30 17.95 0.68
C LYS A 232 8.73 17.62 2.06
N SER A 233 9.51 17.92 3.10
CA SER A 233 8.98 17.97 4.46
C SER A 233 8.08 19.19 4.63
N ILE A 234 6.99 19.02 5.38
CA ILE A 234 5.99 20.06 5.62
C ILE A 234 5.88 20.23 7.13
N ASP A 235 6.05 21.43 7.61
CA ASP A 235 5.85 21.78 9.03
C ASP A 235 4.36 22.14 9.24
N TRP A 236 3.49 21.16 9.20
CA TRP A 236 2.10 21.35 9.59
C TRP A 236 1.96 21.15 11.09
N LYS A 237 1.56 22.19 11.77
CA LYS A 237 1.08 22.16 13.14
C LYS A 237 -0.45 21.95 13.06
N LEU A 238 -0.88 20.69 12.99
CA LEU A 238 -2.28 20.27 13.12
C LEU A 238 -2.44 19.51 14.42
#